data_0b045a24550cc916c5c8b43fae09e5b4
#
_entry.id   0b045a24550cc916c5c8b43fae09e5b4
#
_cell.length_a   1.000
_cell.length_b   1.000
_cell.length_c   1.000
_cell.angle_alpha   90.00
_cell.angle_beta   90.00
_cell.angle_gamma   90.00
#
_symmetry.space_group_name_H-M   'P 1'
#
loop_
_entity.id
_entity.type
_entity.pdbx_description
1 polymer ?
#
loop_
_entity_poly.entity_id
_entity_poly.type
_entity_poly.pdbx_seq_one_letter_code
_entity_poly.pdbx_strand_id
1 'polypeptide(L)'
;MNMIIATHNAHKIEEFGRILAPLGITMQTAELTEAEETGTTFRENAYIKAKSACDETGLPCVADDSGLSIDYLNGEPGVYSARYAEPGKRKATVLEKLKGVPEEKRGAHFTSAICCVFPNGDVLEAEGYCYGRIAEECHGESGFGYDPIF
;
A
#
# COMPACT_ATOMS: atom_id res chain seq x y z
N MET A 1 -15.29 18.84 0.56
CA MET A 1 -15.37 17.76 1.57
C MET A 1 -13.99 17.51 2.14
N ASN A 2 -13.87 17.50 3.46
CA ASN A 2 -12.61 17.21 4.13
C ASN A 2 -12.60 15.74 4.56
N MET A 3 -11.47 15.07 4.32
CA MET A 3 -11.30 13.65 4.65
C MET A 3 -9.93 13.46 5.30
N ILE A 4 -9.88 12.65 6.35
CA ILE A 4 -8.62 12.29 7.01
C ILE A 4 -7.96 11.18 6.22
N ILE A 5 -6.68 11.32 5.93
CA ILE A 5 -5.88 10.24 5.39
C ILE A 5 -5.13 9.54 6.52
N ALA A 6 -5.40 8.25 6.69
CA ALA A 6 -4.84 7.45 7.78
C ALA A 6 -3.51 6.82 7.38
N THR A 7 -2.51 7.64 7.15
CA THR A 7 -1.14 7.20 6.86
C THR A 7 -0.15 8.26 7.31
N HIS A 8 1.07 7.83 7.63
CA HIS A 8 2.20 8.71 7.89
C HIS A 8 3.17 8.75 6.70
N ASN A 9 2.87 8.05 5.62
CA ASN A 9 3.71 7.99 4.42
C ASN A 9 3.49 9.24 3.57
N ALA A 10 4.51 10.10 3.47
CA ALA A 10 4.43 11.36 2.74
C ALA A 10 4.13 11.17 1.24
N HIS A 11 4.63 10.10 0.63
CA HIS A 11 4.35 9.80 -0.78
C HIS A 11 2.86 9.50 -1.00
N LYS A 12 2.25 8.75 -0.09
CA LYS A 12 0.82 8.43 -0.15
C LYS A 12 -0.04 9.67 0.07
N ILE A 13 0.31 10.51 1.03
CA ILE A 13 -0.40 11.76 1.30
C ILE A 13 -0.41 12.65 0.06
N GLU A 14 0.73 12.84 -0.58
CA GLU A 14 0.86 13.63 -1.79
C GLU A 14 0.05 13.05 -2.95
N GLU A 15 0.17 11.75 -3.16
CA GLU A 15 -0.51 11.05 -4.24
C GLU A 15 -2.04 11.11 -4.10
N PHE A 16 -2.56 10.81 -2.92
CA PHE A 16 -4.00 10.91 -2.64
C PHE A 16 -4.50 12.34 -2.78
N GLY A 17 -3.75 13.32 -2.29
CA GLY A 17 -4.11 14.73 -2.43
C GLY A 17 -4.24 15.13 -3.89
N ARG A 18 -3.29 14.73 -4.71
CA ARG A 18 -3.30 15.03 -6.15
C ARG A 18 -4.48 14.38 -6.88
N ILE A 19 -4.80 13.13 -6.53
CA ILE A 19 -5.88 12.38 -7.19
C ILE A 19 -7.25 12.92 -6.78
N LEU A 20 -7.43 13.28 -5.52
CA LEU A 20 -8.73 13.63 -4.97
C LEU A 20 -9.07 15.12 -5.02
N ALA A 21 -8.07 16.00 -5.16
CA ALA A 21 -8.30 17.43 -5.24
C ALA A 21 -9.25 17.83 -6.40
N PRO A 22 -9.15 17.28 -7.62
CA PRO A 22 -10.08 17.59 -8.70
C PRO A 22 -11.53 17.20 -8.40
N LEU A 23 -11.76 16.30 -7.45
CA LEU A 23 -13.08 15.87 -7.02
C LEU A 23 -13.66 16.73 -5.88
N GLY A 24 -12.96 17.80 -5.50
CA GLY A 24 -13.37 18.66 -4.40
C GLY A 24 -13.12 18.07 -3.02
N ILE A 25 -12.26 17.06 -2.91
CA ILE A 25 -11.92 16.43 -1.65
C ILE A 25 -10.57 16.95 -1.18
N THR A 26 -10.53 17.51 0.02
CA THR A 26 -9.30 17.98 0.65
C THR A 26 -8.84 16.95 1.68
N MET A 27 -7.62 16.47 1.52
CA MET A 27 -7.00 15.55 2.46
C MET A 27 -6.44 16.31 3.67
N GLN A 28 -6.68 15.76 4.86
CA GLN A 28 -6.12 16.28 6.10
C GLN A 28 -5.39 15.15 6.82
N THR A 29 -4.29 15.49 7.48
CA THR A 29 -3.61 14.56 8.37
C THR A 29 -4.06 14.81 9.81
N ALA A 30 -3.95 13.78 10.64
CA ALA A 30 -4.24 13.89 12.07
C ALA A 30 -3.25 13.04 12.84
N GLU A 31 -3.06 13.37 14.11
CA GLU A 31 -2.33 12.49 15.02
C GLU A 31 -3.24 11.32 15.36
N LEU A 32 -2.86 10.13 14.92
CA LEU A 32 -3.65 8.92 15.07
C LEU A 32 -2.86 7.88 15.86
N THR A 33 -3.57 7.11 16.67
CA THR A 33 -3.01 5.90 17.26
C THR A 33 -2.77 4.89 16.14
N GLU A 34 -1.59 4.32 16.10
CA GLU A 34 -1.24 3.32 15.08
C GLU A 34 -2.09 2.07 15.28
N ALA A 35 -2.81 1.68 14.23
CA ALA A 35 -3.61 0.47 14.24
C ALA A 35 -2.74 -0.74 13.89
N GLU A 36 -2.96 -1.86 14.60
CA GLU A 36 -2.29 -3.12 14.25
C GLU A 36 -2.91 -3.71 12.98
N GLU A 37 -2.09 -3.92 11.98
CA GLU A 37 -2.50 -4.55 10.72
C GLU A 37 -2.49 -6.07 10.87
N THR A 38 -3.58 -6.59 11.41
CA THR A 38 -3.73 -8.02 11.71
C THR A 38 -4.44 -8.81 10.61
N GLY A 39 -4.86 -8.13 9.54
CA GLY A 39 -5.53 -8.77 8.41
C GLY A 39 -4.59 -9.64 7.57
N THR A 40 -5.16 -10.58 6.85
CA THR A 40 -4.45 -11.45 5.93
C THR A 40 -4.53 -10.97 4.48
N THR A 41 -5.32 -9.94 4.21
CA THR A 41 -5.47 -9.31 2.89
C THR A 41 -5.22 -7.81 2.98
N PHE A 42 -4.87 -7.22 1.85
CA PHE A 42 -4.71 -5.76 1.75
C PHE A 42 -6.01 -5.05 2.08
N ARG A 43 -7.14 -5.58 1.62
CA ARG A 43 -8.47 -5.00 1.90
C ARG A 43 -8.79 -4.98 3.38
N GLU A 44 -8.53 -6.07 4.08
CA GLU A 44 -8.73 -6.14 5.54
C GLU A 44 -7.90 -5.10 6.27
N ASN A 45 -6.62 -4.97 5.92
CA ASN A 45 -5.71 -4.01 6.57
C ASN A 45 -6.10 -2.56 6.27
N ALA A 46 -6.50 -2.26 5.03
CA ALA A 46 -7.00 -0.93 4.69
C ALA A 46 -8.23 -0.57 5.51
N TYR A 47 -9.17 -1.50 5.66
CA TYR A 47 -10.37 -1.30 6.50
C TYR A 47 -10.01 -1.06 7.96
N ILE A 48 -9.13 -1.88 8.54
CA ILE A 48 -8.69 -1.74 9.93
C ILE A 48 -8.16 -0.32 10.18
N LYS A 49 -7.31 0.17 9.29
CA LYS A 49 -6.73 1.52 9.44
C LYS A 49 -7.78 2.62 9.29
N ALA A 50 -8.62 2.54 8.28
CA ALA A 50 -9.65 3.54 8.04
C ALA A 50 -10.70 3.57 9.17
N LYS A 51 -11.11 2.41 9.64
CA LYS A 51 -12.08 2.27 10.73
C LYS A 51 -11.52 2.84 12.04
N SER A 52 -10.29 2.49 12.37
CA SER A 52 -9.62 3.00 13.56
C SER A 52 -9.51 4.54 13.53
N ALA A 53 -9.12 5.10 12.40
CA ALA A 53 -9.02 6.55 12.24
C ALA A 53 -10.37 7.24 12.33
N CYS A 54 -11.40 6.67 11.73
CA CYS A 54 -12.77 7.20 11.79
C CYS A 54 -13.31 7.19 13.21
N ASP A 55 -13.11 6.09 13.94
CA ASP A 55 -13.55 5.98 15.33
C ASP A 55 -12.84 6.98 16.24
N GLU A 56 -11.55 7.22 16.00
CA GLU A 56 -10.73 8.13 16.80
C GLU A 56 -11.06 9.60 16.52
N THR A 57 -11.30 9.97 15.26
CA THR A 57 -11.51 11.36 14.85
C THR A 57 -12.97 11.79 14.73
N GLY A 58 -13.88 10.85 14.54
CA GLY A 58 -15.29 11.15 14.24
C GLY A 58 -15.52 11.75 12.86
N LEU A 59 -14.53 11.67 11.96
CA LEU A 59 -14.55 12.25 10.62
C LEU A 59 -14.41 11.14 9.56
N PRO A 60 -14.85 11.41 8.31
CA PRO A 60 -14.57 10.47 7.21
C PRO A 60 -13.07 10.25 7.06
N CYS A 61 -12.67 8.98 6.94
CA CYS A 61 -11.26 8.61 6.83
C CYS A 61 -11.04 7.69 5.64
N VAL A 62 -9.90 7.86 4.97
CA VAL A 62 -9.43 6.97 3.92
C VAL A 62 -8.11 6.36 4.35
N ALA A 63 -7.95 5.09 4.08
CA ALA A 63 -6.69 4.39 4.25
C ALA A 63 -6.45 3.48 3.06
N ASP A 64 -5.20 3.13 2.87
CA ASP A 64 -4.82 2.13 1.89
C ASP A 64 -3.92 1.08 2.53
N ASP A 65 -3.86 -0.08 1.89
CA ASP A 65 -2.80 -1.04 2.10
C ASP A 65 -2.36 -1.53 0.73
N SER A 66 -1.06 -1.53 0.49
CA SER A 66 -0.51 -1.87 -0.81
C SER A 66 0.74 -2.70 -0.64
N GLY A 67 1.04 -3.46 -1.66
CA GLY A 67 2.23 -4.28 -1.64
C GLY A 67 2.47 -5.04 -2.92
N LEU A 68 3.61 -5.72 -2.93
CA LEU A 68 4.10 -6.51 -4.05
C LEU A 68 3.83 -7.99 -3.77
N SER A 69 3.29 -8.69 -4.76
CA SER A 69 3.10 -10.14 -4.71
C SER A 69 3.88 -10.77 -5.85
N ILE A 70 4.74 -11.73 -5.54
CA ILE A 70 5.62 -12.39 -6.50
C ILE A 70 5.18 -13.84 -6.65
N ASP A 71 4.86 -14.25 -7.86
CA ASP A 71 4.29 -15.58 -8.13
C ASP A 71 5.24 -16.72 -7.71
N TYR A 72 6.52 -16.60 -8.03
CA TYR A 72 7.52 -17.59 -7.66
C TYR A 72 7.68 -17.78 -6.16
N LEU A 73 7.39 -16.74 -5.38
CA LEU A 73 7.46 -16.76 -3.92
C LEU A 73 6.08 -17.00 -3.27
N ASN A 74 5.14 -17.59 -4.00
CA ASN A 74 3.78 -17.88 -3.52
C ASN A 74 3.04 -16.63 -3.00
N GLY A 75 3.26 -15.48 -3.64
CA GLY A 75 2.62 -14.23 -3.29
C GLY A 75 3.37 -13.37 -2.30
N GLU A 76 4.52 -13.82 -1.78
CA GLU A 76 5.35 -12.97 -0.92
C GLU A 76 5.98 -11.82 -1.73
N PRO A 77 6.25 -10.66 -1.13
CA PRO A 77 6.03 -10.27 0.28
C PRO A 77 4.55 -10.06 0.67
N GLY A 78 3.64 -9.81 -0.27
CA GLY A 78 2.23 -9.66 0.03
C GLY A 78 1.96 -8.57 1.06
N VAL A 79 1.09 -8.84 2.03
CA VAL A 79 0.74 -7.88 3.10
C VAL A 79 1.93 -7.49 3.97
N TYR A 80 3.03 -8.21 3.89
CA TYR A 80 4.27 -7.92 4.63
C TYR A 80 5.26 -7.07 3.84
N SER A 81 4.88 -6.53 2.68
CA SER A 81 5.78 -5.79 1.78
C SER A 81 6.59 -4.69 2.49
N ALA A 82 5.97 -3.90 3.36
CA ALA A 82 6.65 -2.84 4.08
C ALA A 82 7.60 -3.35 5.18
N ARG A 83 7.40 -4.60 5.64
CA ARG A 83 8.12 -5.21 6.76
C ARG A 83 8.92 -6.45 6.35
N TYR A 84 9.10 -6.67 5.05
CA TYR A 84 9.72 -7.88 4.51
C TYR A 84 11.18 -8.02 4.90
N ALA A 85 11.86 -6.91 5.10
CA ALA A 85 13.24 -6.82 5.57
C ALA A 85 13.44 -5.45 6.23
N GLU A 86 14.62 -5.24 6.81
CA GLU A 86 14.98 -3.93 7.35
C GLU A 86 14.84 -2.83 6.28
N PRO A 87 14.51 -1.58 6.69
CA PRO A 87 14.46 -0.45 5.77
C PRO A 87 15.73 -0.35 4.92
N GLY A 88 15.55 -0.19 3.60
CA GLY A 88 16.65 -0.12 2.65
C GLY A 88 17.15 -1.47 2.14
N LYS A 89 16.70 -2.59 2.74
CA LYS A 89 17.13 -3.94 2.33
C LYS A 89 16.06 -4.76 1.64
N ARG A 90 14.85 -4.24 1.51
CA ARG A 90 13.70 -4.98 0.94
C ARG A 90 13.93 -5.40 -0.51
N LYS A 91 14.41 -4.49 -1.35
CA LYS A 91 14.72 -4.78 -2.76
C LYS A 91 15.80 -5.85 -2.88
N ALA A 92 16.89 -5.69 -2.13
CA ALA A 92 18.00 -6.64 -2.14
C ALA A 92 17.55 -8.03 -1.69
N THR A 93 16.69 -8.11 -0.69
CA THR A 93 16.13 -9.38 -0.19
C THR A 93 15.33 -10.09 -1.28
N VAL A 94 14.47 -9.36 -1.99
CA VAL A 94 13.69 -9.92 -3.11
C VAL A 94 14.62 -10.40 -4.23
N LEU A 95 15.58 -9.58 -4.64
CA LEU A 95 16.53 -9.95 -5.69
C LEU A 95 17.34 -11.19 -5.33
N GLU A 96 17.76 -11.32 -4.07
CA GLU A 96 18.47 -12.50 -3.59
C GLU A 96 17.63 -13.76 -3.66
N LYS A 97 16.35 -13.69 -3.25
CA LYS A 97 15.42 -14.82 -3.30
C LYS A 97 15.09 -15.26 -4.73
N LEU A 98 15.21 -14.36 -5.69
CA LEU A 98 14.94 -14.65 -7.11
C LEU A 98 16.20 -14.90 -7.92
N LYS A 99 17.36 -14.96 -7.29
CA LYS A 99 18.63 -15.21 -7.99
C LYS A 99 18.58 -16.54 -8.72
N GLY A 100 18.89 -16.50 -10.02
CA GLY A 100 18.86 -17.69 -10.87
C GLY A 100 17.47 -18.11 -11.37
N VAL A 101 16.40 -17.39 -10.98
CA VAL A 101 15.06 -17.67 -11.46
C VAL A 101 14.90 -17.15 -12.89
N PRO A 102 14.42 -17.99 -13.84
CA PRO A 102 14.21 -17.57 -15.23
C PRO A 102 13.21 -16.42 -15.35
N GLU A 103 13.36 -15.61 -16.38
CA GLU A 103 12.51 -14.44 -16.63
C GLU A 103 11.01 -14.78 -16.65
N GLU A 104 10.65 -15.88 -17.29
CA GLU A 104 9.25 -16.33 -17.40
C GLU A 104 8.62 -16.73 -16.07
N LYS A 105 9.41 -16.89 -15.01
CA LYS A 105 8.96 -17.23 -13.66
C LYS A 105 9.04 -16.05 -12.69
N ARG A 106 9.31 -14.86 -13.17
CA ARG A 106 9.48 -13.66 -12.36
C ARG A 106 8.24 -12.76 -12.34
N GLY A 107 7.10 -13.30 -12.70
CA GLY A 107 5.83 -12.57 -12.70
C GLY A 107 5.47 -12.05 -11.32
N ALA A 108 4.92 -10.83 -11.28
CA ALA A 108 4.54 -10.18 -10.04
C ALA A 108 3.46 -9.15 -10.31
N HIS A 109 2.81 -8.70 -9.24
CA HIS A 109 1.88 -7.58 -9.34
C HIS A 109 1.90 -6.76 -8.06
N PHE A 110 1.64 -5.46 -8.21
CA PHE A 110 1.29 -4.59 -7.10
C PHE A 110 -0.21 -4.62 -6.89
N THR A 111 -0.62 -4.60 -5.63
CA THR A 111 -2.02 -4.42 -5.23
C THR A 111 -2.11 -3.14 -4.43
N SER A 112 -3.14 -2.33 -4.69
CA SER A 112 -3.49 -1.19 -3.86
C SER A 112 -4.95 -1.38 -3.44
N ALA A 113 -5.18 -1.57 -2.16
CA ALA A 113 -6.52 -1.64 -1.58
C ALA A 113 -6.79 -0.34 -0.84
N ILE A 114 -7.94 0.27 -1.13
CA ILE A 114 -8.34 1.55 -0.55
C ILE A 114 -9.66 1.36 0.16
N CYS A 115 -9.78 1.93 1.35
CA CYS A 115 -11.01 1.90 2.13
C CYS A 115 -11.33 3.29 2.67
N CYS A 116 -12.58 3.72 2.49
CA CYS A 116 -13.11 4.92 3.11
C CYS A 116 -14.16 4.50 4.13
N VAL A 117 -14.04 4.98 5.35
CA VAL A 117 -15.03 4.74 6.42
C VAL A 117 -15.61 6.07 6.84
N PHE A 118 -16.94 6.11 6.93
CA PHE A 118 -17.70 7.31 7.30
C PHE A 118 -18.29 7.14 8.70
N PRO A 119 -18.47 8.26 9.45
CA PRO A 119 -19.02 8.19 10.81
C PRO A 119 -20.40 7.57 10.91
N ASN A 120 -21.19 7.60 9.83
CA ASN A 120 -22.53 6.98 9.80
C ASN A 120 -22.50 5.46 9.59
N GLY A 121 -21.31 4.87 9.45
CA GLY A 121 -21.12 3.44 9.21
C GLY A 121 -20.97 3.03 7.76
N ASP A 122 -21.08 3.96 6.81
CA ASP A 122 -20.86 3.65 5.40
C ASP A 122 -19.37 3.32 5.15
N VAL A 123 -19.14 2.35 4.27
CA VAL A 123 -17.81 1.90 3.89
C VAL A 123 -17.73 1.79 2.37
N LEU A 124 -16.70 2.38 1.79
CA LEU A 124 -16.39 2.25 0.35
C LEU A 124 -15.02 1.58 0.23
N GLU A 125 -14.95 0.56 -0.60
CA GLU A 125 -13.71 -0.19 -0.84
C GLU A 125 -13.42 -0.31 -2.33
N ALA A 126 -12.14 -0.28 -2.68
CA ALA A 126 -11.68 -0.51 -4.03
C ALA A 126 -10.31 -1.18 -4.01
N GLU A 127 -10.01 -1.97 -5.02
CA GLU A 127 -8.69 -2.54 -5.24
C GLU A 127 -8.26 -2.30 -6.68
N GLY A 128 -6.97 -2.01 -6.84
CA GLY A 128 -6.33 -1.90 -8.13
C GLY A 128 -5.09 -2.77 -8.20
N TYR A 129 -4.73 -3.19 -9.40
CA TYR A 129 -3.61 -4.08 -9.63
C TYR A 129 -2.74 -3.54 -10.76
N CYS A 130 -1.43 -3.74 -10.65
CA CYS A 130 -0.49 -3.45 -11.71
C CYS A 130 0.37 -4.70 -11.91
N TYR A 131 0.24 -5.34 -13.07
CA TYR A 131 0.94 -6.59 -13.37
C TYR A 131 2.25 -6.31 -14.10
N GLY A 132 3.26 -7.08 -13.78
CA GLY A 132 4.58 -6.97 -14.38
C GLY A 132 5.46 -8.13 -13.95
N ARG A 133 6.74 -7.87 -13.85
CA ARG A 133 7.72 -8.88 -13.42
C ARG A 133 8.88 -8.21 -12.68
N ILE A 134 9.61 -9.02 -11.93
CA ILE A 134 10.76 -8.55 -11.17
C ILE A 134 12.00 -8.60 -12.06
N ALA A 135 12.71 -7.48 -12.15
CA ALA A 135 14.00 -7.36 -12.83
C ALA A 135 15.09 -8.13 -12.09
N GLU A 136 16.20 -8.37 -12.75
CA GLU A 136 17.36 -9.03 -12.12
C GLU A 136 18.18 -8.07 -11.27
N GLU A 137 18.05 -6.76 -11.52
CA GLU A 137 18.74 -5.70 -10.80
C GLU A 137 17.89 -4.44 -10.74
N CYS A 138 18.28 -3.48 -9.91
CA CYS A 138 17.57 -2.21 -9.82
C CYS A 138 17.75 -1.38 -11.09
N HIS A 139 16.66 -0.75 -11.56
CA HIS A 139 16.62 0.15 -12.69
C HIS A 139 15.97 1.46 -12.28
N GLY A 140 16.67 2.58 -12.49
CA GLY A 140 16.15 3.91 -12.18
C GLY A 140 16.09 4.21 -10.68
N GLU A 141 15.69 5.43 -10.39
CA GLU A 141 15.61 5.97 -9.02
C GLU A 141 14.25 6.61 -8.74
N SER A 142 13.33 6.58 -9.71
CA SER A 142 11.98 7.13 -9.55
C SER A 142 11.07 6.15 -8.80
N GLY A 143 10.03 6.68 -8.16
CA GLY A 143 9.12 5.89 -7.35
C GLY A 143 9.66 5.62 -5.94
N PHE A 144 9.12 4.63 -5.26
CA PHE A 144 9.55 4.24 -3.92
C PHE A 144 9.39 2.73 -3.71
N GLY A 145 9.94 2.23 -2.59
CA GLY A 145 9.81 0.83 -2.24
C GLY A 145 10.41 -0.10 -3.28
N TYR A 146 9.59 -0.96 -3.87
CA TYR A 146 10.02 -1.97 -4.83
C TYR A 146 10.04 -1.49 -6.28
N ASP A 147 9.65 -0.25 -6.56
CA ASP A 147 9.56 0.28 -7.93
C ASP A 147 10.82 0.04 -8.77
N PRO A 148 12.06 0.24 -8.25
CA PRO A 148 13.26 0.02 -9.06
C PRO A 148 13.47 -1.41 -9.54
N ILE A 149 12.81 -2.41 -8.98
CA ILE A 149 12.94 -3.81 -9.41
C ILE A 149 11.70 -4.35 -10.11
N PHE A 150 10.64 -3.58 -10.17
CA PHE A 150 9.38 -3.92 -10.84
C PHE A 150 9.27 -3.17 -12.19
#